data_c2abe03c9d01c28cd967b80c97acf0a8
#
_entry.id   c2abe03c9d01c28cd967b80c97acf0a8
#
_cell.length_a   1.000
_cell.length_b   1.000
_cell.length_c   1.000
_cell.angle_alpha   90.00
_cell.angle_beta   90.00
_cell.angle_gamma   90.00
#
_symmetry.space_group_name_H-M   'P 1'
#
loop_
_entity.id
_entity.type
_entity.pdbx_description
1 polymer ?
#
loop_
_entity_poly.entity_id
_entity_poly.type
_entity_poly.pdbx_seq_one_letter_code
_entity_poly.pdbx_strand_id
1 'polypeptide(L)'
;MMKKTFITLLVLLSALVARADMGEFALGTQATYGTHKKAMAAGVSLKYNFFYHWRINLLADFYFKKNDVWSTDFALEHNYLIYLGDKVRLFPLVGLGLQTDHITFEGLGGRETDSDEHMTAFAGLGAEYLIGEHLMLDVKSKCHYNGDKTQGLFSIGVAWRF
;
A
#
# COMPACT_ATOMS: atom_id res chain seq x y z
N MET A 1 25.62 7.34 12.83
CA MET A 1 25.02 8.20 11.78
C MET A 1 23.52 7.94 11.54
N MET A 2 23.04 6.73 11.49
CA MET A 2 21.63 6.36 11.23
C MET A 2 20.59 7.01 12.16
N LYS A 3 20.87 7.14 13.47
CA LYS A 3 19.91 7.73 14.43
C LYS A 3 19.61 9.22 14.16
N LYS A 4 20.61 9.98 13.72
CA LYS A 4 20.42 11.41 13.40
C LYS A 4 19.62 11.61 12.12
N THR A 5 19.85 10.76 11.11
CA THR A 5 19.09 10.78 9.85
C THR A 5 17.62 10.42 10.07
N PHE A 6 17.35 9.46 10.96
CA PHE A 6 15.99 9.07 11.31
C PHE A 6 15.23 10.17 12.05
N ILE A 7 15.88 10.86 12.99
CA ILE A 7 15.29 11.99 13.72
C ILE A 7 15.03 13.17 12.76
N THR A 8 15.97 13.46 11.87
CA THR A 8 15.78 14.53 10.87
C THR A 8 14.64 14.22 9.90
N LEU A 9 14.50 12.96 9.50
CA LEU A 9 13.37 12.51 8.67
C LEU A 9 12.04 12.63 9.42
N LEU A 10 12.01 12.28 10.71
CA LEU A 10 10.82 12.40 11.55
C LEU A 10 10.40 13.87 11.74
N VAL A 11 11.36 14.77 11.95
CA VAL A 11 11.13 16.23 12.08
C VAL A 11 10.67 16.82 10.74
N LEU A 12 11.24 16.39 9.60
CA LEU A 12 10.79 16.80 8.29
C LEU A 12 9.35 16.31 8.00
N LEU A 13 9.03 15.08 8.36
CA LEU A 13 7.67 14.54 8.27
C LEU A 13 6.68 15.33 9.15
N SER A 14 7.06 15.70 10.37
CA SER A 14 6.20 16.49 11.24
C SER A 14 6.00 17.94 10.77
N ALA A 15 6.97 18.53 10.08
CA ALA A 15 6.84 19.87 9.50
C ALA A 15 5.91 19.91 8.26
N LEU A 16 5.72 18.78 7.55
CA LEU A 16 4.77 18.66 6.44
C LEU A 16 3.30 18.60 6.91
N VAL A 17 3.06 18.26 8.18
CA VAL A 17 1.72 18.10 8.78
C VAL A 17 1.06 19.43 9.15
N ALA A 18 1.78 20.56 9.14
CA ALA A 18 1.34 21.82 9.73
C ALA A 18 0.43 22.71 8.83
N ARG A 19 -0.14 22.21 7.73
CA ARG A 19 -1.11 22.96 6.90
C ARG A 19 -2.39 22.17 6.69
N ALA A 20 -3.40 22.49 7.49
CA ALA A 20 -4.77 22.03 7.32
C ALA A 20 -5.29 22.40 5.91
N ASP A 21 -5.97 21.48 5.23
CA ASP A 21 -6.71 21.50 3.98
C ASP A 21 -5.97 21.11 2.68
N MET A 22 -4.71 21.37 2.51
CA MET A 22 -3.85 20.73 1.49
C MET A 22 -2.65 20.14 2.24
N GLY A 23 -2.53 18.82 2.23
CA GLY A 23 -1.45 18.15 2.96
C GLY A 23 -1.92 17.16 4.03
N GLU A 24 -3.16 16.69 3.95
CA GLU A 24 -3.62 15.59 4.81
C GLU A 24 -2.67 14.40 4.64
N PHE A 25 -2.07 14.01 5.74
CA PHE A 25 -1.17 12.89 5.83
C PHE A 25 -1.82 11.80 6.67
N ALA A 26 -1.74 10.55 6.21
CA ALA A 26 -2.22 9.42 6.98
C ALA A 26 -1.27 8.24 6.90
N LEU A 27 -1.08 7.57 8.02
CA LEU A 27 -0.33 6.33 8.14
C LEU A 27 -1.29 5.21 8.48
N GLY A 28 -1.22 4.12 7.76
CA GLY A 28 -2.15 3.01 7.93
C GLY A 28 -1.52 1.64 7.81
N THR A 29 -2.33 0.66 8.16
CA THR A 29 -2.07 -0.76 7.93
C THR A 29 -3.20 -1.35 7.11
N GLN A 30 -2.90 -2.37 6.33
CA GLN A 30 -3.89 -3.06 5.51
C GLN A 30 -3.69 -4.56 5.49
N ALA A 31 -4.79 -5.29 5.31
CA ALA A 31 -4.80 -6.69 4.94
C ALA A 31 -5.24 -6.81 3.49
N THR A 32 -4.50 -7.55 2.68
CA THR A 32 -4.75 -7.73 1.25
C THR A 32 -4.92 -9.21 0.94
N TYR A 33 -5.90 -9.53 0.10
CA TYR A 33 -6.11 -10.88 -0.44
C TYR A 33 -5.93 -10.89 -1.94
N GLY A 34 -5.05 -11.75 -2.44
CA GLY A 34 -4.79 -11.94 -3.86
C GLY A 34 -5.49 -13.18 -4.42
N THR A 35 -6.33 -13.00 -5.43
CA THR A 35 -7.15 -14.08 -5.97
C THR A 35 -6.34 -15.15 -6.72
N HIS A 36 -5.30 -14.76 -7.43
CA HIS A 36 -4.47 -15.69 -8.19
C HIS A 36 -3.52 -16.48 -7.27
N LYS A 37 -2.81 -15.79 -6.40
CA LYS A 37 -1.90 -16.45 -5.43
C LYS A 37 -2.67 -17.16 -4.31
N LYS A 38 -3.96 -16.86 -4.13
CA LYS A 38 -4.79 -17.31 -3.00
C LYS A 38 -4.04 -17.11 -1.67
N ALA A 39 -3.33 -15.99 -1.55
CA ALA A 39 -2.49 -15.63 -0.43
C ALA A 39 -2.98 -14.35 0.21
N MET A 40 -2.81 -14.26 1.52
CA MET A 40 -3.04 -13.04 2.28
C MET A 40 -1.73 -12.27 2.45
N ALA A 41 -1.83 -10.97 2.50
CA ALA A 41 -0.74 -10.07 2.83
C ALA A 41 -1.14 -9.14 3.96
N ALA A 42 -0.17 -8.74 4.75
CA ALA A 42 -0.27 -7.61 5.65
C ALA A 42 0.67 -6.50 5.16
N GLY A 43 0.23 -5.27 5.25
CA GLY A 43 1.01 -4.16 4.73
C GLY A 43 0.83 -2.87 5.50
N VAL A 44 1.66 -1.91 5.14
CA VAL A 44 1.60 -0.54 5.63
C VAL A 44 1.33 0.40 4.47
N SER A 45 0.68 1.52 4.75
CA SER A 45 0.34 2.53 3.76
C SER A 45 0.65 3.93 4.28
N LEU A 46 1.20 4.75 3.41
CA LEU A 46 1.49 6.14 3.65
C LEU A 46 0.72 6.97 2.63
N LYS A 47 -0.27 7.71 3.09
CA LYS A 47 -1.18 8.50 2.23
C LYS A 47 -0.86 9.97 2.39
N TYR A 48 -0.78 10.69 1.26
CA TYR A 48 -0.55 12.12 1.23
C TYR A 48 -1.45 12.80 0.19
N ASN A 49 -2.31 13.71 0.64
CA ASN A 49 -3.17 14.52 -0.22
C ASN A 49 -2.39 15.78 -0.64
N PHE A 50 -1.87 15.81 -1.86
CA PHE A 50 -1.13 16.97 -2.35
C PHE A 50 -2.02 18.05 -2.97
N PHE A 51 -3.24 17.70 -3.43
CA PHE A 51 -4.32 18.60 -3.80
C PHE A 51 -5.65 18.09 -3.26
N TYR A 52 -6.68 18.93 -3.33
CA TYR A 52 -8.01 18.65 -2.77
C TYR A 52 -8.62 17.31 -3.19
N HIS A 53 -8.41 16.89 -4.43
CA HIS A 53 -8.92 15.62 -4.98
C HIS A 53 -7.82 14.58 -5.28
N TRP A 54 -6.55 14.94 -5.11
CA TRP A 54 -5.45 14.11 -5.55
C TRP A 54 -4.61 13.62 -4.38
N ARG A 55 -4.43 12.31 -4.33
CA ARG A 55 -3.66 11.63 -3.29
C ARG A 55 -2.62 10.73 -3.92
N ILE A 56 -1.44 10.71 -3.32
CA ILE A 56 -0.42 9.67 -3.50
C ILE A 56 -0.47 8.76 -2.29
N ASN A 57 -0.38 7.46 -2.54
CA ASN A 57 -0.32 6.44 -1.51
C ASN A 57 0.86 5.51 -1.78
N LEU A 58 1.79 5.43 -0.84
CA LEU A 58 2.88 4.47 -0.84
C LEU A 58 2.46 3.25 -0.05
N LEU A 59 2.66 2.08 -0.62
CA LEU A 59 2.25 0.79 -0.07
C LEU A 59 3.47 -0.12 0.04
N ALA A 60 3.53 -0.88 1.12
CA ALA A 60 4.45 -1.98 1.28
C ALA A 60 3.66 -3.16 1.86
N ASP A 61 3.41 -4.16 1.02
CA ASP A 61 2.67 -5.37 1.38
C ASP A 61 3.61 -6.57 1.48
N PHE A 62 3.45 -7.36 2.52
CA PHE A 62 4.15 -8.61 2.75
C PHE A 62 3.15 -9.76 2.64
N TYR A 63 3.31 -10.60 1.61
CA TYR A 63 2.50 -11.79 1.39
C TYR A 63 3.04 -12.95 2.20
N PHE A 64 2.17 -13.56 3.00
CA PHE A 64 2.53 -14.70 3.83
C PHE A 64 2.92 -15.91 2.98
N LYS A 65 3.90 -16.64 3.50
CA LYS A 65 4.46 -17.81 2.85
C LYS A 65 3.37 -18.84 2.50
N LYS A 66 3.33 -19.23 1.23
CA LYS A 66 2.51 -20.31 0.71
C LYS A 66 3.32 -21.13 -0.28
N ASN A 67 3.40 -22.46 -0.08
CA ASN A 67 4.19 -23.37 -0.91
C ASN A 67 5.65 -22.95 -1.07
N ASP A 68 6.31 -22.58 0.05
CA ASP A 68 7.71 -22.15 0.12
C ASP A 68 8.05 -20.84 -0.63
N VAL A 69 7.03 -20.11 -1.08
CA VAL A 69 7.16 -18.78 -1.70
C VAL A 69 6.56 -17.73 -0.78
N TRP A 70 7.31 -16.67 -0.52
CA TRP A 70 6.83 -15.44 0.09
C TRP A 70 7.16 -14.26 -0.82
N SER A 71 6.39 -13.19 -0.75
CA SER A 71 6.54 -12.06 -1.65
C SER A 71 6.42 -10.75 -0.91
N THR A 72 7.16 -9.76 -1.39
CA THR A 72 6.99 -8.36 -1.01
C THR A 72 6.51 -7.56 -2.21
N ASP A 73 5.62 -6.60 -1.97
CA ASP A 73 5.12 -5.69 -3.00
C ASP A 73 5.26 -4.25 -2.50
N PHE A 74 6.03 -3.44 -3.21
CA PHE A 74 6.16 -2.01 -3.00
C PHE A 74 5.43 -1.29 -4.12
N ALA A 75 4.46 -0.46 -3.79
CA ALA A 75 3.64 0.20 -4.78
C ALA A 75 3.45 1.69 -4.53
N LEU A 76 3.40 2.44 -5.63
CA LEU A 76 2.97 3.82 -5.68
C LEU A 76 1.58 3.87 -6.31
N GLU A 77 0.61 4.33 -5.55
CA GLU A 77 -0.80 4.43 -5.95
C GLU A 77 -1.21 5.89 -6.03
N HIS A 78 -1.88 6.25 -7.10
CA HIS A 78 -2.44 7.57 -7.33
C HIS A 78 -3.96 7.47 -7.27
N ASN A 79 -4.60 8.27 -6.42
CA ASN A 79 -6.03 8.22 -6.14
C ASN A 79 -6.69 9.56 -6.46
N TYR A 80 -7.85 9.53 -7.09
CA TYR A 80 -8.71 10.69 -7.26
C TYR A 80 -9.88 10.63 -6.28
N LEU A 81 -9.91 11.54 -5.31
CA LEU A 81 -10.90 11.54 -4.22
C LEU A 81 -12.20 12.19 -4.65
N ILE A 82 -13.30 11.46 -4.52
CA ILE A 82 -14.67 11.91 -4.74
C ILE A 82 -15.36 11.92 -3.38
N TYR A 83 -15.67 13.12 -2.87
CA TYR A 83 -16.27 13.30 -1.56
C TYR A 83 -17.79 13.08 -1.65
N LEU A 84 -18.30 12.13 -0.89
CA LEU A 84 -19.75 11.88 -0.70
C LEU A 84 -20.16 12.33 0.70
N GLY A 85 -20.19 13.64 0.90
CA GLY A 85 -20.41 14.25 2.22
C GLY A 85 -19.12 14.26 3.06
N ASP A 86 -19.29 14.39 4.37
CA ASP A 86 -18.16 14.65 5.29
C ASP A 86 -17.39 13.39 5.70
N LYS A 87 -17.99 12.21 5.53
CA LYS A 87 -17.44 10.97 6.10
C LYS A 87 -17.06 9.93 5.06
N VAL A 88 -17.59 10.00 3.85
CA VAL A 88 -17.39 8.99 2.82
C VAL A 88 -16.63 9.59 1.66
N ARG A 89 -15.58 8.91 1.24
CA ARG A 89 -14.84 9.23 0.02
C ARG A 89 -14.75 7.99 -0.86
N LEU A 90 -15.07 8.13 -2.13
CA LEU A 90 -14.79 7.12 -3.15
C LEU A 90 -13.56 7.54 -3.93
N PHE A 91 -12.82 6.59 -4.46
CA PHE A 91 -11.67 6.92 -5.28
C PHE A 91 -11.35 5.85 -6.32
N PRO A 92 -11.35 6.19 -7.61
CA PRO A 92 -10.60 5.44 -8.59
C PRO A 92 -9.11 5.57 -8.28
N LEU A 93 -8.38 4.51 -8.55
CA LEU A 93 -6.95 4.42 -8.31
C LEU A 93 -6.23 3.77 -9.48
N VAL A 94 -5.02 4.22 -9.71
CA VAL A 94 -4.06 3.61 -10.62
C VAL A 94 -2.70 3.60 -9.96
N GLY A 95 -1.85 2.66 -10.32
CA GLY A 95 -0.52 2.63 -9.73
C GLY A 95 0.44 1.68 -10.42
N LEU A 96 1.67 1.79 -9.97
CA LEU A 96 2.79 0.94 -10.36
C LEU A 96 3.43 0.36 -9.11
N GLY A 97 3.98 -0.83 -9.22
CA GLY A 97 4.65 -1.49 -8.11
C GLY A 97 5.85 -2.33 -8.57
N LEU A 98 6.61 -2.75 -7.57
CA LEU A 98 7.69 -3.72 -7.70
C LEU A 98 7.37 -4.87 -6.76
N GLN A 99 7.13 -6.03 -7.34
CA GLN A 99 6.89 -7.26 -6.61
C GLN A 99 8.14 -8.11 -6.66
N THR A 100 8.60 -8.55 -5.51
CA THR A 100 9.73 -9.47 -5.38
C THR A 100 9.22 -10.79 -4.79
N ASP A 101 9.35 -11.86 -5.55
CA ASP A 101 9.00 -13.22 -5.13
C ASP A 101 10.27 -13.93 -4.65
N HIS A 102 10.24 -14.45 -3.42
CA HIS A 102 11.34 -15.18 -2.82
C HIS A 102 10.99 -16.66 -2.75
N ILE A 103 11.75 -17.49 -3.46
CA ILE A 103 11.57 -18.95 -3.49
C ILE A 103 12.71 -19.57 -2.68
N THR A 104 12.35 -20.33 -1.65
CA THR A 104 13.33 -21.03 -0.80
C THR A 104 13.40 -22.49 -1.20
N PHE A 105 14.55 -22.93 -1.66
CA PHE A 105 14.84 -24.35 -1.94
C PHE A 105 15.70 -24.94 -0.82
N GLU A 106 15.29 -26.08 -0.29
CA GLU A 106 16.14 -26.89 0.57
C GLU A 106 16.85 -27.95 -0.30
N GLY A 107 18.09 -27.68 -0.67
CA GLY A 107 18.96 -28.60 -1.40
C GLY A 107 19.98 -29.29 -0.47
N LEU A 108 20.59 -30.37 -0.94
CA LEU A 108 21.62 -31.13 -0.20
C LEU A 108 22.89 -30.33 0.18
N GLY A 109 23.00 -29.08 -0.24
CA GLY A 109 24.14 -28.17 0.02
C GLY A 109 23.83 -26.97 0.88
N GLY A 110 22.58 -26.77 1.33
CA GLY A 110 22.17 -25.58 2.09
C GLY A 110 20.84 -25.00 1.61
N ARG A 111 20.47 -23.89 2.23
CA ARG A 111 19.26 -23.12 1.92
C ARG A 111 19.63 -22.06 0.89
N GLU A 112 19.20 -22.22 -0.35
CA GLU A 112 19.35 -21.21 -1.40
C GLU A 112 18.02 -20.47 -1.55
N THR A 113 18.10 -19.13 -1.62
CA THR A 113 16.94 -18.27 -1.89
C THR A 113 17.17 -17.61 -3.23
N ASP A 114 16.32 -17.89 -4.19
CA ASP A 114 16.26 -17.18 -5.46
C ASP A 114 15.18 -16.10 -5.37
N SER A 115 15.47 -14.92 -5.94
CA SER A 115 14.55 -13.78 -5.94
C SER A 115 14.26 -13.34 -7.36
N ASP A 116 12.99 -13.26 -7.71
CA ASP A 116 12.53 -12.79 -9.01
C ASP A 116 11.75 -11.48 -8.83
N GLU A 117 12.15 -10.44 -9.56
CA GLU A 117 11.58 -9.11 -9.48
C GLU A 117 10.68 -8.82 -10.68
N HIS A 118 9.46 -8.39 -10.43
CA HIS A 118 8.51 -8.04 -11.47
C HIS A 118 7.96 -6.62 -11.27
N MET A 119 8.00 -5.84 -12.35
CA MET A 119 7.22 -4.60 -12.39
C MET A 119 5.75 -4.94 -12.53
N THR A 120 4.93 -4.23 -11.78
CA THR A 120 3.48 -4.41 -11.75
C THR A 120 2.77 -3.11 -12.05
N ALA A 121 1.63 -3.20 -12.71
CA ALA A 121 0.72 -2.08 -12.92
C ALA A 121 -0.67 -2.47 -12.42
N PHE A 122 -1.40 -1.53 -11.86
CA PHE A 122 -2.75 -1.83 -11.37
C PHE A 122 -3.68 -0.64 -11.51
N ALA A 123 -4.96 -0.96 -11.60
CA ALA A 123 -6.05 0.00 -11.55
C ALA A 123 -7.19 -0.58 -10.70
N GLY A 124 -8.00 0.29 -10.11
CA GLY A 124 -9.08 -0.17 -9.27
C GLY A 124 -9.96 0.94 -8.72
N LEU A 125 -10.75 0.57 -7.76
CA LEU A 125 -11.65 1.45 -7.02
C LEU A 125 -11.48 1.21 -5.53
N GLY A 126 -11.67 2.27 -4.76
CA GLY A 126 -11.72 2.17 -3.32
C GLY A 126 -12.78 3.08 -2.72
N ALA A 127 -13.10 2.79 -1.48
CA ALA A 127 -13.93 3.62 -0.64
C ALA A 127 -13.28 3.76 0.73
N GLU A 128 -13.42 4.92 1.33
CA GLU A 128 -12.99 5.16 2.70
C GLU A 128 -14.08 5.82 3.53
N TYR A 129 -14.10 5.47 4.79
CA TYR A 129 -15.02 6.01 5.78
C TYR A 129 -14.23 6.64 6.91
N LEU A 130 -14.53 7.92 7.21
CA LEU A 130 -13.89 8.68 8.26
C LEU A 130 -14.63 8.48 9.59
N ILE A 131 -13.91 7.99 10.58
CA ILE A 131 -14.40 7.81 11.95
C ILE A 131 -13.81 8.91 12.82
N GLY A 132 -14.62 9.93 13.10
CA GLY A 132 -14.13 11.12 13.80
C GLY A 132 -13.12 11.90 12.95
N GLU A 133 -12.17 12.55 13.62
CA GLU A 133 -11.21 13.45 12.99
C GLU A 133 -9.95 12.74 12.49
N HIS A 134 -9.58 11.62 13.09
CA HIS A 134 -8.27 11.00 12.89
C HIS A 134 -8.32 9.60 12.31
N LEU A 135 -9.37 8.82 12.52
CA LEU A 135 -9.41 7.43 12.10
C LEU A 135 -10.11 7.29 10.75
N MET A 136 -9.54 6.48 9.88
CA MET A 136 -10.04 6.20 8.55
C MET A 136 -10.02 4.69 8.30
N LEU A 137 -11.17 4.16 7.86
CA LEU A 137 -11.27 2.80 7.33
C LEU A 137 -11.29 2.87 5.81
N ASP A 138 -10.58 2.00 5.14
CA ASP A 138 -10.62 1.90 3.68
C ASP A 138 -10.79 0.46 3.20
N VAL A 139 -11.48 0.34 2.06
CA VAL A 139 -11.60 -0.90 1.31
C VAL A 139 -11.22 -0.62 -0.14
N LYS A 140 -10.49 -1.53 -0.77
CA LYS A 140 -10.03 -1.38 -2.15
C LYS A 140 -10.20 -2.68 -2.92
N SER A 141 -10.55 -2.55 -4.20
CA SER A 141 -10.54 -3.63 -5.17
C SER A 141 -9.68 -3.21 -6.34
N LYS A 142 -8.64 -3.96 -6.65
CA LYS A 142 -7.65 -3.66 -7.68
C LYS A 142 -7.53 -4.81 -8.66
N CYS A 143 -7.37 -4.50 -9.92
CA CYS A 143 -6.92 -5.42 -10.94
C CYS A 143 -5.42 -5.17 -11.14
N HIS A 144 -4.61 -6.16 -10.86
CA HIS A 144 -3.15 -6.09 -10.81
C HIS A 144 -2.56 -6.92 -11.95
N TYR A 145 -1.69 -6.31 -12.74
CA TYR A 145 -1.03 -6.91 -13.90
C TYR A 145 0.48 -6.93 -13.70
N ASN A 146 1.10 -8.08 -13.90
CA ASN A 146 2.55 -8.27 -13.74
C ASN A 146 3.25 -8.75 -15.04
N GLY A 147 2.78 -8.30 -16.19
CA GLY A 147 3.34 -8.65 -17.49
C GLY A 147 2.72 -9.92 -18.11
N ASP A 148 2.58 -11.00 -17.36
CA ASP A 148 2.06 -12.29 -17.86
C ASP A 148 0.68 -12.64 -17.31
N LYS A 149 0.35 -12.14 -16.13
CA LYS A 149 -0.86 -12.55 -15.40
C LYS A 149 -1.60 -11.36 -14.82
N THR A 150 -2.92 -11.49 -14.84
CA THR A 150 -3.82 -10.54 -14.17
C THR A 150 -4.41 -11.20 -12.93
N GLN A 151 -4.43 -10.46 -11.82
CA GLN A 151 -5.06 -10.92 -10.58
C GLN A 151 -5.92 -9.83 -9.95
N GLY A 152 -6.99 -10.25 -9.28
CA GLY A 152 -7.75 -9.36 -8.40
C GLY A 152 -7.09 -9.27 -7.02
N LEU A 153 -7.00 -8.06 -6.48
CA LEU A 153 -6.57 -7.81 -5.11
C LEU A 153 -7.71 -7.10 -4.37
N PHE A 154 -8.04 -7.61 -3.20
CA PHE A 154 -9.00 -6.99 -2.29
C PHE A 154 -8.27 -6.63 -1.01
N SER A 155 -8.39 -5.37 -0.60
CA SER A 155 -7.72 -4.86 0.59
C SER A 155 -8.71 -4.18 1.52
N ILE A 156 -8.50 -4.37 2.81
CA ILE A 156 -9.15 -3.60 3.88
C ILE A 156 -8.07 -2.99 4.75
N GLY A 157 -8.21 -1.72 5.09
CA GLY A 157 -7.20 -0.98 5.83
C GLY A 157 -7.78 -0.07 6.89
N VAL A 158 -6.90 0.29 7.81
CA VAL A 158 -7.14 1.30 8.84
C VAL A 158 -5.99 2.27 8.80
N ALA A 159 -6.27 3.57 8.80
CA ALA A 159 -5.25 4.60 8.82
C ALA A 159 -5.56 5.70 9.84
N TRP A 160 -4.49 6.28 10.37
CA TRP A 160 -4.55 7.44 11.25
C TRP A 160 -4.17 8.69 10.46
N ARG A 161 -5.06 9.68 10.49
CA ARG A 161 -4.87 11.00 9.87
C ARG A 161 -4.23 11.96 10.84
N PHE A 162 -3.31 12.74 10.34
CA PHE A 162 -2.64 13.82 11.06
C PHE A 162 -3.08 15.18 10.56
#